data_6ff977be52bc148a5aa003f24f3a67c3
#
_entry.id   6ff977be52bc148a5aa003f24f3a67c3
#
_cell.length_a   1.000
_cell.length_b   1.000
_cell.length_c   1.000
_cell.angle_alpha   90.00
_cell.angle_beta   90.00
_cell.angle_gamma   90.00
#
_symmetry.space_group_name_H-M   'P 1'
#
loop_
_entity.id
_entity.type
_entity.pdbx_description
1 polymer ?
#
loop_
_entity_poly.entity_id
_entity_poly.type
_entity_poly.pdbx_seq_one_letter_code
_entity_poly.pdbx_strand_id
1 'polypeptide(L)'
;MARRKKFGGVFALIQRLVAEGCYDYSQKVEDAMNFGHFDLDDLECCIATGRVIKTNRDKLKASVGNKVYVIIGRDTKGRKFYAAGKILKTTEGLVFFFVTAHPAKR
;
A
#
# COMPACT_ATOMS: atom_id res chain seq x y z
N MET A 1 22.96 -18.69 -3.85
CA MET A 1 22.60 -18.51 -3.67
C MET A 1 21.82 -18.13 -3.39
N ALA A 2 21.53 -17.81 -3.36
CA ALA A 2 20.78 -17.42 -3.19
C ALA A 2 20.24 -16.89 -2.67
N ARG A 3 20.08 -16.55 -2.25
CA ARG A 3 19.52 -15.96 -1.78
C ARG A 3 19.08 -15.02 -1.96
N ARG A 4 18.87 -14.45 -2.41
CA ARG A 4 18.47 -13.55 -2.56
C ARG A 4 17.34 -13.35 -2.56
N LYS A 5 16.73 -13.72 -2.61
CA LYS A 5 15.58 -13.66 -2.59
C LYS A 5 14.88 -12.82 -1.76
N LYS A 6 15.27 -12.33 -0.89
CA LYS A 6 14.68 -11.47 -0.11
C LYS A 6 14.28 -10.27 -0.75
N PHE A 7 14.93 -9.80 -1.77
CA PHE A 7 14.55 -8.65 -2.46
C PHE A 7 13.24 -8.79 -3.09
N GLY A 8 12.84 -10.00 -3.45
CA GLY A 8 11.61 -10.20 -4.10
C GLY A 8 10.42 -10.25 -3.19
N GLY A 9 10.60 -10.09 -1.92
CA GLY A 9 9.56 -10.35 -0.96
C GLY A 9 8.23 -9.68 -1.25
N VAL A 10 7.37 -9.71 -0.25
CA VAL A 10 6.00 -9.22 -0.38
C VAL A 10 5.95 -7.75 -0.77
N PHE A 11 6.86 -6.94 -0.23
CA PHE A 11 6.81 -5.53 -0.56
C PHE A 11 7.14 -5.29 -2.03
N ALA A 12 8.03 -6.07 -2.62
CA ALA A 12 8.30 -5.95 -4.04
C ALA A 12 7.05 -6.26 -4.85
N LEU A 13 6.26 -7.24 -4.42
CA LEU A 13 5.00 -7.54 -5.06
C LEU A 13 4.04 -6.36 -4.93
N ILE A 14 3.93 -5.79 -3.74
CA ILE A 14 3.06 -4.63 -3.52
C ILE A 14 3.48 -3.49 -4.43
N GLN A 15 4.77 -3.21 -4.53
CA GLN A 15 5.26 -2.14 -5.38
C GLN A 15 4.90 -2.39 -6.85
N ARG A 16 5.02 -3.64 -7.28
CA ARG A 16 4.69 -3.96 -8.66
C ARG A 16 3.20 -3.82 -8.92
N LEU A 17 2.37 -4.31 -8.01
CA LEU A 17 0.93 -4.20 -8.19
C LEU A 17 0.50 -2.74 -8.31
N VAL A 18 1.01 -1.90 -7.42
CA VAL A 18 0.63 -0.49 -7.45
C VAL A 18 1.15 0.19 -8.70
N ALA A 19 2.40 -0.10 -9.09
CA ALA A 19 2.97 0.49 -10.29
C ALA A 19 2.20 0.12 -11.55
N GLU A 20 1.59 -1.06 -11.56
CA GLU A 20 0.83 -1.53 -12.70
C GLU A 20 -0.63 -1.12 -12.64
N GLY A 21 -1.03 -0.36 -11.64
CA GLY A 21 -2.41 0.05 -11.50
C GLY A 21 -3.32 -1.00 -10.91
N CYS A 22 -2.75 -2.08 -10.39
CA CYS A 22 -3.54 -3.16 -9.81
C CYS A 22 -3.79 -2.88 -8.34
N TYR A 23 -4.52 -1.82 -8.05
CA TYR A 23 -4.83 -1.47 -6.68
C TYR A 23 -6.20 -0.80 -6.60
N ASP A 24 -6.73 -0.80 -5.40
CA ASP A 24 -8.01 -0.18 -5.11
C ASP A 24 -7.90 0.44 -3.72
N TYR A 25 -8.93 1.09 -3.26
CA TYR A 25 -8.88 1.76 -1.97
C TYR A 25 -10.25 1.81 -1.32
N SER A 26 -10.24 1.99 0.00
CA SER A 26 -11.46 2.01 0.79
C SER A 26 -12.20 3.32 0.58
N GLN A 27 -13.45 3.34 1.04
CA GLN A 27 -14.24 4.57 1.00
C GLN A 27 -13.55 5.68 1.80
N LYS A 28 -12.92 5.32 2.91
CA LYS A 28 -12.22 6.29 3.74
C LYS A 28 -11.11 6.98 2.96
N VAL A 29 -10.37 6.20 2.16
CA VAL A 29 -9.29 6.77 1.34
C VAL A 29 -9.90 7.64 0.23
N GLU A 30 -10.97 7.15 -0.38
CA GLU A 30 -11.63 7.91 -1.43
C GLU A 30 -12.13 9.26 -0.90
N ASP A 31 -12.74 9.25 0.28
CA ASP A 31 -13.24 10.49 0.87
C ASP A 31 -12.11 11.48 1.12
N ALA A 32 -10.97 10.99 1.61
CA ALA A 32 -9.84 11.87 1.87
C ALA A 32 -9.34 12.50 0.57
N MET A 33 -9.31 11.74 -0.52
CA MET A 33 -8.91 12.30 -1.80
C MET A 33 -9.92 13.31 -2.30
N ASN A 34 -11.21 13.03 -2.11
CA ASN A 34 -12.25 13.97 -2.53
C ASN A 34 -12.19 15.28 -1.75
N PHE A 35 -11.72 15.24 -0.51
CA PHE A 35 -11.52 16.46 0.27
C PHE A 35 -10.19 17.15 -0.07
N GLY A 36 -9.39 16.57 -0.94
CA GLY A 36 -8.16 17.23 -1.37
C GLY A 36 -6.97 17.00 -0.48
N HIS A 37 -7.02 15.99 0.40
CA HIS A 37 -5.89 15.73 1.31
C HIS A 37 -4.69 15.14 0.57
N PHE A 38 -4.94 14.40 -0.50
CA PHE A 38 -3.90 13.80 -1.33
C PHE A 38 -4.59 13.22 -2.57
N ASP A 39 -3.82 12.71 -3.52
CA ASP A 39 -4.40 12.13 -4.73
C ASP A 39 -3.76 10.77 -5.03
N LEU A 40 -4.16 10.17 -6.15
CA LEU A 40 -3.65 8.85 -6.52
C LEU A 40 -2.14 8.86 -6.72
N ASP A 41 -1.59 9.95 -7.25
CA ASP A 41 -0.16 10.03 -7.45
C ASP A 41 0.58 9.96 -6.11
N ASP A 42 -0.01 10.52 -5.06
CA ASP A 42 0.58 10.46 -3.73
C ASP A 42 0.57 9.03 -3.20
N LEU A 43 -0.52 8.28 -3.42
CA LEU A 43 -0.56 6.88 -3.02
C LEU A 43 0.51 6.08 -3.74
N GLU A 44 0.63 6.27 -5.04
CA GLU A 44 1.61 5.53 -5.83
C GLU A 44 3.03 5.89 -5.43
N CYS A 45 3.27 7.17 -5.20
CA CYS A 45 4.59 7.62 -4.78
C CYS A 45 4.97 7.06 -3.41
N CYS A 46 4.01 7.01 -2.51
CA CYS A 46 4.24 6.45 -1.18
C CYS A 46 4.74 5.00 -1.28
N ILE A 47 4.10 4.21 -2.12
CA ILE A 47 4.49 2.81 -2.26
C ILE A 47 5.84 2.70 -2.98
N ALA A 48 6.06 3.51 -4.00
CA ALA A 48 7.29 3.45 -4.76
C ALA A 48 8.51 3.82 -3.93
N THR A 49 8.35 4.76 -3.00
CA THR A 49 9.47 5.28 -2.20
C THR A 49 9.53 4.71 -0.80
N GLY A 50 8.56 3.89 -0.43
CA GLY A 50 8.37 3.51 0.95
C GLY A 50 8.99 2.20 1.36
N ARG A 51 8.64 1.82 2.57
CA ARG A 51 9.03 0.53 3.10
C ARG A 51 7.98 0.10 4.13
N VAL A 52 7.88 -1.20 4.33
CA VAL A 52 6.98 -1.75 5.34
C VAL A 52 7.63 -1.55 6.70
N ILE A 53 6.93 -0.90 7.61
CA ILE A 53 7.44 -0.69 8.95
C ILE A 53 6.85 -1.65 9.96
N LYS A 54 5.71 -2.25 9.63
CA LYS A 54 5.17 -3.32 10.46
C LYS A 54 4.01 -3.98 9.75
N THR A 55 3.61 -5.15 10.25
CA THR A 55 2.44 -5.84 9.74
C THR A 55 1.50 -6.11 10.90
N ASN A 56 0.21 -6.09 10.61
CA ASN A 56 -0.81 -6.41 11.59
C ASN A 56 -1.65 -7.56 11.03
N ARG A 57 -2.33 -8.27 11.91
CA ARG A 57 -3.21 -9.33 11.48
C ARG A 57 -4.45 -8.72 10.82
N ASP A 58 -4.87 -9.28 9.71
CA ASP A 58 -6.11 -8.88 9.08
C ASP A 58 -7.25 -9.61 9.78
N LYS A 59 -7.98 -8.89 10.61
CA LYS A 59 -9.04 -9.50 11.40
C LYS A 59 -10.20 -10.02 10.58
N LEU A 60 -10.35 -9.51 9.37
CA LEU A 60 -11.40 -9.97 8.47
C LEU A 60 -10.99 -11.26 7.78
N LYS A 61 -9.71 -11.62 7.84
CA LYS A 61 -9.19 -12.84 7.24
C LYS A 61 -9.51 -12.92 5.75
N ALA A 62 -9.59 -11.78 5.09
CA ALA A 62 -9.98 -11.72 3.69
C ALA A 62 -8.80 -11.52 2.76
N SER A 63 -7.60 -11.33 3.31
CA SER A 63 -6.44 -11.02 2.49
C SER A 63 -5.48 -12.19 2.40
N VAL A 64 -4.63 -12.13 1.40
CA VAL A 64 -3.57 -13.13 1.23
C VAL A 64 -2.65 -13.04 2.44
N GLY A 65 -2.45 -14.16 3.13
CA GLY A 65 -1.61 -14.21 4.32
C GLY A 65 -2.23 -13.58 5.56
N ASN A 66 -3.45 -13.07 5.44
CA ASN A 66 -4.16 -12.45 6.57
C ASN A 66 -3.37 -11.33 7.23
N LYS A 67 -2.72 -10.49 6.42
CA LYS A 67 -1.89 -9.42 6.94
C LYS A 67 -2.26 -8.07 6.34
N VAL A 68 -2.16 -7.04 7.17
CA VAL A 68 -2.23 -5.66 6.73
C VAL A 68 -0.82 -5.08 6.88
N TYR A 69 -0.34 -4.45 5.84
CA TYR A 69 1.01 -3.91 5.79
C TYR A 69 0.97 -2.41 6.03
N VAL A 70 1.78 -1.94 6.98
CA VAL A 70 1.88 -0.52 7.27
C VAL A 70 3.15 -0.01 6.61
N ILE A 71 2.98 0.99 5.77
CA ILE A 71 4.04 1.48 4.89
C ILE A 71 4.24 2.97 5.10
N ILE A 72 5.50 3.38 5.20
CA ILE A 72 5.86 4.78 5.24
C ILE A 72 6.66 5.08 3.99
N GLY A 73 6.27 6.09 3.25
CA GLY A 73 6.98 6.55 2.08
C GLY A 73 6.85 8.05 1.98
N ARG A 74 6.89 8.56 0.77
CA ARG A 74 6.80 9.99 0.54
C ARG A 74 5.74 10.27 -0.49
N ASP A 75 5.10 11.44 -0.37
CA ASP A 75 4.15 11.87 -1.37
C ASP A 75 4.89 12.54 -2.53
N THR A 76 4.16 13.05 -3.50
CA THR A 76 4.76 13.65 -4.69
C THR A 76 5.54 14.91 -4.37
N LYS A 77 5.35 15.49 -3.20
CA LYS A 77 6.09 16.68 -2.78
C LYS A 77 7.23 16.33 -1.85
N GLY A 78 7.51 15.04 -1.68
CA GLY A 78 8.62 14.59 -0.86
C GLY A 78 8.34 14.57 0.63
N ARG A 79 7.08 14.79 1.03
CA ARG A 79 6.73 14.77 2.45
C ARG A 79 6.41 13.36 2.88
N LYS A 80 6.64 13.06 4.15
CA LYS A 80 6.38 11.74 4.69
C LYS A 80 4.90 11.40 4.56
N PHE A 81 4.62 10.20 4.07
CA PHE A 81 3.26 9.77 3.82
C PHE A 81 3.07 8.34 4.33
N TYR A 82 1.91 8.09 4.88
CA TYR A 82 1.60 6.86 5.58
C TYR A 82 0.47 6.13 4.86
N ALA A 83 0.60 4.84 4.68
CA ALA A 83 -0.43 4.03 4.08
C ALA A 83 -0.49 2.68 4.75
N ALA A 84 -1.67 2.10 4.81
CA ALA A 84 -1.82 0.74 5.27
C ALA A 84 -2.74 0.03 4.30
N GLY A 85 -2.40 -1.19 3.95
CA GLY A 85 -3.19 -1.94 2.99
C GLY A 85 -2.91 -3.41 3.04
N LYS A 86 -3.63 -4.13 2.21
CA LYS A 86 -3.55 -5.58 2.19
C LYS A 86 -3.68 -6.09 0.76
N ILE A 87 -3.23 -7.32 0.54
CA ILE A 87 -3.29 -7.94 -0.78
C ILE A 87 -4.54 -8.80 -0.85
N LEU A 88 -5.37 -8.55 -1.84
CA LEU A 88 -6.59 -9.30 -2.06
C LEU A 88 -6.45 -10.12 -3.32
N LYS A 89 -7.08 -11.28 -3.33
CA LYS A 89 -7.12 -12.11 -4.53
C LYS A 89 -8.48 -11.94 -5.16
N THR A 90 -8.49 -11.55 -6.43
CA THR A 90 -9.71 -11.35 -7.17
C THR A 90 -9.76 -12.33 -8.34
N THR A 91 -10.87 -12.35 -9.07
CA THR A 91 -10.98 -13.20 -10.24
C THR A 91 -9.96 -12.84 -11.31
N GLU A 92 -9.45 -11.61 -11.28
CA GLU A 92 -8.51 -11.14 -12.28
C GLU A 92 -7.08 -11.13 -11.79
N GLY A 93 -6.84 -11.61 -10.58
CA GLY A 93 -5.51 -11.66 -10.03
C GLY A 93 -5.41 -10.94 -8.69
N LEU A 94 -4.19 -10.57 -8.33
CA LEU A 94 -3.94 -9.92 -7.07
C LEU A 94 -4.09 -8.41 -7.20
N VAL A 95 -4.57 -7.80 -6.13
CA VAL A 95 -4.77 -6.36 -6.06
C VAL A 95 -4.29 -5.89 -4.69
N PHE A 96 -3.65 -4.73 -4.62
CA PHE A 96 -3.33 -4.13 -3.34
C PHE A 96 -4.46 -3.19 -2.96
N PHE A 97 -5.03 -3.39 -1.77
CA PHE A 97 -6.16 -2.60 -1.32
C PHE A 97 -5.72 -1.67 -0.21
N PHE A 98 -5.77 -0.36 -0.46
CA PHE A 98 -5.42 0.65 0.54
C PHE A 98 -6.55 0.77 1.55
N VAL A 99 -6.29 0.40 2.78
CA VAL A 99 -7.29 0.48 3.85
C VAL A 99 -7.34 1.90 4.39
N THR A 100 -6.17 2.51 4.58
CA THR A 100 -6.09 3.90 5.04
C THR A 100 -4.83 4.52 4.48
N ALA A 101 -4.84 5.84 4.39
CA ALA A 101 -3.69 6.60 3.90
C ALA A 101 -3.83 8.04 4.34
N HIS A 102 -2.72 8.67 4.68
CA HIS A 102 -2.73 10.08 5.04
C HIS A 102 -1.29 10.60 5.13
N PRO A 103 -1.11 11.92 4.99
CA PRO A 103 0.20 12.49 5.23
C PRO A 103 0.59 12.21 6.67
N ALA A 104 1.83 11.82 6.89
CA ALA A 104 2.31 11.52 8.22
C ALA A 104 2.63 12.81 8.94
N LYS A 105 2.25 12.87 10.22
CA LYS A 105 2.55 14.04 10.97
C LYS A 105 3.94 13.96 11.44
N ARG A 106 4.65 14.89 11.15
CA ARG A 106 5.96 15.06 11.57
C ARG A 106 6.64 14.06 12.07
#